data_78daab73c3aa921cdad175b6e790cc0c
#
_entry.id   78daab73c3aa921cdad175b6e790cc0c
#
_cell.length_a   1.000
_cell.length_b   1.000
_cell.length_c   1.000
_cell.angle_alpha   90.00
_cell.angle_beta   90.00
_cell.angle_gamma   90.00
#
_symmetry.space_group_name_H-M   'P 1'
#
loop_
_entity.id
_entity.type
_entity.pdbx_description
1 polymer ?
#
loop_
_entity_poly.entity_id
_entity_poly.type
_entity_poly.pdbx_seq_one_letter_code
_entity_poly.pdbx_strand_id
1 'polypeptide(L)'
;MKKWAPRVLLAAALAGLSAFLLKGDVWTFWTWWLLAFLMGMVAMPVTGRLFAGFEDKGWMFSKVLAITVTGFLTWFLVTAKILPFTAATCIGVSVVCAVGCGVLYHFQGKNGIDCFPSGKGKLIYGEEILFFIFFLIWTYFAGFRPQAYGTEKFMDYGFMEAMMRSTTLPARDLWYSEGTINYYYGGQYFAVFLTKLTGSKVELTYNLMRTFVAAFAFVLPFSLVRQMSVDRLKGSLTGKKRCVPAVAGIIAGLSVSIAGNMPVSYTHLTLPTIRL
;
A
#
# COMPACT_ATOMS: atom_id res chain seq x y z
N MET A 1 -8.34 31.24 -1.77
CA MET A 1 -9.47 30.31 -1.99
C MET A 1 -9.55 29.76 -3.43
N LYS A 2 -9.48 30.56 -4.51
CA LYS A 2 -9.63 30.10 -5.92
C LYS A 2 -8.66 28.99 -6.39
N LYS A 3 -7.45 28.88 -5.82
CA LYS A 3 -6.42 27.89 -6.26
C LYS A 3 -6.66 26.45 -5.74
N TRP A 4 -7.48 26.25 -4.71
CA TRP A 4 -7.78 24.93 -4.12
C TRP A 4 -9.06 24.31 -4.65
N ALA A 5 -10.00 25.14 -5.17
CA ALA A 5 -11.30 24.70 -5.63
C ALA A 5 -11.24 23.49 -6.61
N PRO A 6 -10.41 23.49 -7.67
CA PRO A 6 -10.39 22.36 -8.60
C PRO A 6 -9.88 21.07 -7.97
N ARG A 7 -9.01 21.14 -6.94
CA ARG A 7 -8.51 19.97 -6.23
C ARG A 7 -9.57 19.38 -5.30
N VAL A 8 -10.29 20.26 -4.60
CA VAL A 8 -11.40 19.83 -3.74
C VAL A 8 -12.51 19.20 -4.60
N LEU A 9 -12.81 19.78 -5.74
CA LEU A 9 -13.79 19.22 -6.68
C LEU A 9 -13.34 17.84 -7.21
N LEU A 10 -12.07 17.68 -7.58
CA LEU A 10 -11.55 16.38 -8.03
C LEU A 10 -11.62 15.34 -6.91
N ALA A 11 -11.21 15.70 -5.69
CA ALA A 11 -11.29 14.79 -4.54
C ALA A 11 -12.75 14.40 -4.23
N ALA A 12 -13.69 15.35 -4.26
CA ALA A 12 -15.11 15.10 -4.08
C ALA A 12 -15.69 14.21 -5.20
N ALA A 13 -15.29 14.45 -6.45
CA ALA A 13 -15.72 13.63 -7.59
C ALA A 13 -15.21 12.17 -7.44
N LEU A 14 -13.95 11.98 -7.04
CA LEU A 14 -13.39 10.64 -6.79
C LEU A 14 -14.06 9.96 -5.59
N ALA A 15 -14.39 10.70 -4.55
CA ALA A 15 -15.16 10.19 -3.41
C ALA A 15 -16.56 9.72 -3.85
N GLY A 16 -17.28 10.54 -4.60
CA GLY A 16 -18.58 10.17 -5.16
C GLY A 16 -18.50 8.97 -6.10
N LEU A 17 -17.48 8.95 -6.98
CA LEU A 17 -17.24 7.82 -7.88
C LEU A 17 -16.95 6.53 -7.11
N SER A 18 -16.12 6.57 -6.07
CA SER A 18 -15.83 5.39 -5.24
C SER A 18 -17.08 4.86 -4.55
N ALA A 19 -17.93 5.73 -4.03
CA ALA A 19 -19.20 5.35 -3.41
C ALA A 19 -20.17 4.70 -4.43
N PHE A 20 -20.23 5.25 -5.64
CA PHE A 20 -21.05 4.71 -6.73
C PHE A 20 -20.57 3.32 -7.19
N LEU A 21 -19.25 3.14 -7.36
CA LEU A 21 -18.66 1.90 -7.88
C LEU A 21 -18.62 0.78 -6.83
N LEU A 22 -18.27 1.08 -5.59
CA LEU A 22 -18.02 0.08 -4.55
C LEU A 22 -19.24 -0.15 -3.64
N LYS A 23 -20.25 0.70 -3.70
CA LYS A 23 -21.51 0.55 -2.94
C LYS A 23 -21.27 0.26 -1.44
N GLY A 24 -21.71 -0.90 -0.93
CA GLY A 24 -21.57 -1.30 0.47
C GLY A 24 -20.13 -1.47 0.95
N ASP A 25 -19.20 -1.77 0.06
CA ASP A 25 -17.79 -2.06 0.40
C ASP A 25 -16.92 -0.79 0.47
N VAL A 26 -17.49 0.37 0.11
CA VAL A 26 -16.78 1.66 0.06
C VAL A 26 -16.12 2.03 1.39
N TRP A 27 -16.73 1.71 2.51
CA TRP A 27 -16.19 2.04 3.84
C TRP A 27 -14.91 1.26 4.15
N THR A 28 -14.83 -0.01 3.79
CA THR A 28 -13.61 -0.82 3.95
C THR A 28 -12.48 -0.28 3.07
N PHE A 29 -12.80 0.09 1.82
CA PHE A 29 -11.85 0.73 0.92
C PHE A 29 -11.29 2.04 1.50
N TRP A 30 -12.16 2.95 1.99
CA TRP A 30 -11.77 4.22 2.59
C TRP A 30 -10.95 4.04 3.86
N THR A 31 -11.32 3.07 4.70
CA THR A 31 -10.61 2.79 5.94
C THR A 31 -9.18 2.34 5.65
N TRP A 32 -8.96 1.51 4.63
CA TRP A 32 -7.63 1.06 4.23
C TRP A 32 -6.81 2.19 3.62
N TRP A 33 -7.42 2.99 2.75
CA TRP A 33 -6.74 4.16 2.20
C TRP A 33 -6.34 5.16 3.29
N LEU A 34 -7.25 5.47 4.22
CA LEU A 34 -7.00 6.38 5.33
C LEU A 34 -5.93 5.84 6.29
N LEU A 35 -5.97 4.54 6.61
CA LEU A 35 -4.95 3.90 7.43
C LEU A 35 -3.56 4.07 6.78
N ALA A 36 -3.42 3.75 5.48
CA ALA A 36 -2.17 3.92 4.77
C ALA A 36 -1.70 5.38 4.74
N PHE A 37 -2.62 6.31 4.55
CA PHE A 37 -2.33 7.75 4.58
C PHE A 37 -1.78 8.17 5.96
N LEU A 38 -2.47 7.81 7.05
CA LEU A 38 -2.06 8.14 8.42
C LEU A 38 -0.73 7.48 8.80
N MET A 39 -0.57 6.19 8.48
CA MET A 39 0.70 5.49 8.73
C MET A 39 1.86 6.13 7.96
N GLY A 40 1.62 6.52 6.71
CA GLY A 40 2.60 7.25 5.90
C GLY A 40 2.98 8.58 6.51
N MET A 41 2.01 9.39 6.93
CA MET A 41 2.27 10.66 7.62
C MET A 41 3.15 10.49 8.86
N VAL A 42 2.82 9.50 9.68
CA VAL A 42 3.55 9.19 10.91
C VAL A 42 5.00 8.78 10.63
N ALA A 43 5.25 8.06 9.52
CA ALA A 43 6.59 7.59 9.16
C ALA A 43 7.46 8.64 8.46
N MET A 44 6.93 9.82 8.12
CA MET A 44 7.69 10.88 7.44
C MET A 44 9.00 11.29 8.12
N PRO A 45 9.13 11.32 9.47
CA PRO A 45 10.40 11.59 10.11
C PRO A 45 11.51 10.60 9.77
N VAL A 46 11.15 9.36 9.46
CA VAL A 46 12.09 8.33 9.01
C VAL A 46 12.35 8.45 7.52
N THR A 47 11.30 8.45 6.71
CA THR A 47 11.43 8.48 5.24
C THR A 47 11.99 9.78 4.73
N GLY A 48 11.64 10.92 5.33
CA GLY A 48 12.19 12.21 4.96
C GLY A 48 13.70 12.31 5.11
N ARG A 49 14.30 11.48 5.99
CA ARG A 49 15.77 11.35 6.09
C ARG A 49 16.30 10.34 5.07
N LEU A 50 15.69 9.18 4.94
CA LEU A 50 16.12 8.15 3.98
C LEU A 50 16.05 8.66 2.54
N PHE A 51 15.02 9.41 2.21
CA PHE A 51 14.76 9.98 0.90
C PHE A 51 14.98 11.50 0.87
N ALA A 52 16.00 11.99 1.59
CA ALA A 52 16.26 13.44 1.71
C ALA A 52 16.43 14.15 0.36
N GLY A 53 16.95 13.46 -0.66
CA GLY A 53 17.11 13.95 -2.02
C GLY A 53 15.82 13.98 -2.86
N PHE A 54 14.75 13.30 -2.45
CA PHE A 54 13.49 13.28 -3.18
C PHE A 54 12.69 14.56 -2.95
N GLU A 55 12.02 15.05 -3.99
CA GLU A 55 11.15 16.22 -3.87
C GLU A 55 9.94 15.98 -2.95
N ASP A 56 9.42 14.75 -2.90
CA ASP A 56 8.34 14.30 -2.05
C ASP A 56 8.79 13.73 -0.70
N LYS A 57 10.12 13.71 -0.43
CA LYS A 57 10.72 13.13 0.78
C LYS A 57 10.33 11.66 1.00
N GLY A 58 10.05 10.92 -0.08
CA GLY A 58 9.64 9.52 -0.04
C GLY A 58 8.21 9.31 0.46
N TRP A 59 7.29 10.22 0.14
CA TRP A 59 5.90 10.18 0.58
C TRP A 59 5.20 8.84 0.30
N MET A 60 5.32 8.30 -0.92
CA MET A 60 4.71 7.00 -1.23
C MET A 60 5.42 5.84 -0.51
N PHE A 61 6.73 5.92 -0.37
CA PHE A 61 7.53 4.93 0.36
C PHE A 61 7.22 4.92 1.85
N SER A 62 6.81 6.05 2.44
CA SER A 62 6.50 6.15 3.87
C SER A 62 5.37 5.21 4.28
N LYS A 63 4.36 5.04 3.44
CA LYS A 63 3.23 4.13 3.68
C LYS A 63 3.69 2.68 3.78
N VAL A 64 4.47 2.23 2.79
CA VAL A 64 4.99 0.86 2.74
C VAL A 64 5.95 0.61 3.89
N LEU A 65 6.86 1.55 4.17
CA LEU A 65 7.81 1.43 5.28
C LEU A 65 7.08 1.32 6.62
N ALA A 66 6.08 2.18 6.85
CA ALA A 66 5.28 2.15 8.08
C ALA A 66 4.59 0.81 8.28
N ILE A 67 3.88 0.32 7.25
CA ILE A 67 3.18 -0.97 7.28
C ILE A 67 4.18 -2.11 7.52
N THR A 68 5.30 -2.11 6.78
CA THR A 68 6.30 -3.18 6.88
C THR A 68 6.96 -3.21 8.25
N VAL A 69 7.39 -2.08 8.78
CA VAL A 69 8.08 -2.03 10.08
C VAL A 69 7.13 -2.39 11.21
N THR A 70 5.94 -1.79 11.26
CA THR A 70 4.98 -2.09 12.34
C THR A 70 4.45 -3.51 12.26
N GLY A 71 4.14 -4.00 11.05
CA GLY A 71 3.72 -5.37 10.83
C GLY A 71 4.82 -6.37 11.20
N PHE A 72 6.07 -6.13 10.76
CA PHE A 72 7.20 -7.00 11.11
C PHE A 72 7.45 -7.04 12.62
N LEU A 73 7.44 -5.90 13.31
CA LEU A 73 7.60 -5.86 14.77
C LEU A 73 6.47 -6.60 15.48
N THR A 74 5.23 -6.45 15.02
CA THR A 74 4.09 -7.20 15.56
C THR A 74 4.29 -8.69 15.35
N TRP A 75 4.65 -9.12 14.13
CA TRP A 75 4.92 -10.51 13.80
C TRP A 75 6.03 -11.09 14.68
N PHE A 76 7.13 -10.36 14.83
CA PHE A 76 8.28 -10.78 15.64
C PHE A 76 7.89 -10.99 17.12
N LEU A 77 7.20 -10.01 17.72
CA LEU A 77 6.80 -10.07 19.13
C LEU A 77 5.80 -11.20 19.40
N VAL A 78 4.90 -11.46 18.45
CA VAL A 78 3.92 -12.54 18.55
C VAL A 78 4.58 -13.90 18.34
N THR A 79 5.44 -14.05 17.34
CA THR A 79 6.17 -15.29 17.06
C THR A 79 7.14 -15.65 18.18
N ALA A 80 7.77 -14.65 18.80
CA ALA A 80 8.60 -14.80 20.00
C ALA A 80 7.76 -15.08 21.28
N LYS A 81 6.43 -15.19 21.17
CA LYS A 81 5.48 -15.44 22.29
C LYS A 81 5.51 -14.38 23.40
N ILE A 82 5.95 -13.16 23.06
CA ILE A 82 5.97 -12.02 24.00
C ILE A 82 4.55 -11.42 24.11
N LEU A 83 3.84 -11.32 22.98
CA LEU A 83 2.49 -10.76 22.89
C LEU A 83 1.55 -11.70 22.13
N PRO A 84 0.23 -11.71 22.43
CA PRO A 84 -0.75 -12.46 21.65
C PRO A 84 -1.08 -11.75 20.33
N PHE A 85 -1.47 -12.49 19.28
CA PHE A 85 -1.89 -11.94 18.00
C PHE A 85 -3.32 -11.43 18.04
N THR A 86 -3.54 -10.29 18.64
CA THR A 86 -4.84 -9.62 18.77
C THR A 86 -4.86 -8.26 18.06
N ALA A 87 -6.06 -7.72 17.82
CA ALA A 87 -6.20 -6.35 17.30
C ALA A 87 -5.56 -5.33 18.26
N ALA A 88 -5.71 -5.53 19.58
CA ALA A 88 -5.08 -4.66 20.58
C ALA A 88 -3.55 -4.65 20.47
N THR A 89 -2.93 -5.81 20.26
CA THR A 89 -1.47 -5.91 20.02
C THR A 89 -1.07 -5.17 18.73
N CYS A 90 -1.79 -5.39 17.63
CA CYS A 90 -1.51 -4.71 16.35
C CYS A 90 -1.59 -3.18 16.52
N ILE A 91 -2.64 -2.68 17.18
CA ILE A 91 -2.81 -1.26 17.47
C ILE A 91 -1.73 -0.75 18.42
N GLY A 92 -1.47 -1.46 19.51
CA GLY A 92 -0.48 -1.08 20.52
C GLY A 92 0.92 -0.94 19.94
N VAL A 93 1.39 -1.91 19.15
CA VAL A 93 2.69 -1.83 18.46
C VAL A 93 2.72 -0.66 17.47
N SER A 94 1.64 -0.45 16.71
CA SER A 94 1.56 0.68 15.77
C SER A 94 1.62 2.03 16.50
N VAL A 95 0.96 2.15 17.66
CA VAL A 95 1.01 3.35 18.51
C VAL A 95 2.42 3.58 19.07
N VAL A 96 3.09 2.54 19.54
CA VAL A 96 4.48 2.64 20.04
C VAL A 96 5.42 3.12 18.91
N CYS A 97 5.28 2.56 17.71
CA CYS A 97 6.05 3.03 16.55
C CYS A 97 5.72 4.49 16.21
N ALA A 98 4.46 4.89 16.29
CA ALA A 98 4.03 6.27 16.04
C ALA A 98 4.62 7.24 17.06
N VAL A 99 4.63 6.88 18.35
CA VAL A 99 5.28 7.66 19.40
C VAL A 99 6.78 7.78 19.14
N GLY A 100 7.46 6.69 18.76
CA GLY A 100 8.87 6.71 18.36
C GLY A 100 9.15 7.66 17.19
N CYS A 101 8.32 7.66 16.16
CA CYS A 101 8.39 8.60 15.05
C CYS A 101 8.16 10.05 15.51
N GLY A 102 7.21 10.28 16.42
CA GLY A 102 6.96 11.60 17.02
C GLY A 102 8.15 12.15 17.81
N VAL A 103 8.78 11.29 18.61
CA VAL A 103 10.01 11.61 19.33
C VAL A 103 11.13 11.95 18.35
N LEU A 104 11.31 11.13 17.32
CA LEU A 104 12.30 11.40 16.26
C LEU A 104 12.04 12.74 15.56
N TYR A 105 10.78 13.03 15.23
CA TYR A 105 10.38 14.31 14.64
C TYR A 105 10.75 15.51 15.52
N HIS A 106 10.48 15.40 16.82
CA HIS A 106 10.84 16.47 17.78
C HIS A 106 12.35 16.73 17.82
N PHE A 107 13.17 15.68 17.87
CA PHE A 107 14.63 15.82 17.84
C PHE A 107 15.15 16.37 16.50
N GLN A 108 14.55 15.97 15.39
CA GLN A 108 14.91 16.47 14.06
C GLN A 108 14.59 17.96 13.92
N GLY A 109 13.41 18.39 14.40
CA GLY A 109 13.03 19.80 14.41
C GLY A 109 14.01 20.69 15.19
N LYS A 110 14.50 20.21 16.34
CA LYS A 110 15.55 20.92 17.11
C LYS A 110 16.86 21.07 16.33
N ASN A 111 17.16 20.13 15.45
CA ASN A 111 18.38 20.13 14.62
C ASN A 111 18.19 20.78 13.23
N GLY A 112 17.04 21.44 12.99
CA GLY A 112 16.74 22.10 11.73
C GLY A 112 16.56 21.16 10.54
N ILE A 113 16.24 19.88 10.77
CA ILE A 113 16.01 18.88 9.71
C ILE A 113 14.54 18.91 9.27
N ASP A 114 14.30 19.32 8.04
CA ASP A 114 12.96 19.29 7.44
C ASP A 114 12.66 17.89 6.89
N CYS A 115 11.74 17.18 7.55
CA CYS A 115 11.31 15.84 7.18
C CYS A 115 10.10 15.84 6.24
N PHE A 116 9.41 16.97 6.13
CA PHE A 116 8.27 17.14 5.25
C PHE A 116 8.63 17.91 3.99
N PRO A 117 8.00 17.62 2.85
CA PRO A 117 8.32 18.28 1.58
C PRO A 117 7.72 19.69 1.52
N SER A 118 8.45 20.66 2.04
CA SER A 118 8.04 22.07 2.05
C SER A 118 7.79 22.60 0.65
N GLY A 119 6.62 23.19 0.42
CA GLY A 119 6.23 23.75 -0.88
C GLY A 119 5.83 22.73 -1.96
N LYS A 120 5.93 21.43 -1.70
CA LYS A 120 5.61 20.35 -2.68
C LYS A 120 4.20 19.75 -2.53
N GLY A 121 3.29 20.41 -1.86
CA GLY A 121 1.93 19.90 -1.64
C GLY A 121 1.15 19.56 -2.91
N LYS A 122 1.50 20.14 -4.08
CA LYS A 122 0.90 19.74 -5.36
C LYS A 122 1.36 18.34 -5.81
N LEU A 123 2.62 18.02 -5.56
CA LEU A 123 3.21 16.72 -5.90
C LEU A 123 2.57 15.64 -5.04
N ILE A 124 2.58 15.81 -3.72
CA ILE A 124 1.95 14.88 -2.77
C ILE A 124 0.49 14.65 -3.11
N TYR A 125 -0.26 15.74 -3.36
CA TYR A 125 -1.66 15.61 -3.78
C TYR A 125 -1.79 14.79 -5.07
N GLY A 126 -0.92 15.01 -6.06
CA GLY A 126 -0.93 14.24 -7.31
C GLY A 126 -0.63 12.76 -7.09
N GLU A 127 0.33 12.43 -6.26
CA GLU A 127 0.69 11.05 -5.89
C GLU A 127 -0.44 10.36 -5.13
N GLU A 128 -1.11 11.05 -4.19
CA GLU A 128 -2.28 10.52 -3.49
C GLU A 128 -3.45 10.25 -4.44
N ILE A 129 -3.70 11.15 -5.38
CA ILE A 129 -4.75 10.94 -6.38
C ILE A 129 -4.42 9.75 -7.28
N LEU A 130 -3.16 9.60 -7.71
CA LEU A 130 -2.75 8.43 -8.50
C LEU A 130 -2.91 7.14 -7.70
N PHE A 131 -2.45 7.11 -6.45
CA PHE A 131 -2.64 5.95 -5.58
C PHE A 131 -4.13 5.61 -5.41
N PHE A 132 -4.96 6.60 -5.11
CA PHE A 132 -6.39 6.43 -4.94
C PHE A 132 -7.06 5.88 -6.21
N ILE A 133 -6.74 6.46 -7.38
CA ILE A 133 -7.30 6.03 -8.66
C ILE A 133 -6.91 4.58 -8.96
N PHE A 134 -5.64 4.22 -8.85
CA PHE A 134 -5.20 2.86 -9.15
C PHE A 134 -5.77 1.86 -8.13
N PHE A 135 -5.84 2.23 -6.85
CA PHE A 135 -6.47 1.40 -5.83
C PHE A 135 -7.97 1.20 -6.12
N LEU A 136 -8.70 2.26 -6.50
CA LEU A 136 -10.10 2.19 -6.86
C LEU A 136 -10.34 1.33 -8.12
N ILE A 137 -9.56 1.55 -9.17
CA ILE A 137 -9.69 0.80 -10.43
C ILE A 137 -9.49 -0.69 -10.18
N TRP A 138 -8.39 -1.07 -9.52
CA TRP A 138 -8.12 -2.47 -9.23
C TRP A 138 -9.15 -3.10 -8.29
N THR A 139 -9.64 -2.35 -7.28
CA THR A 139 -10.69 -2.82 -6.37
C THR A 139 -12.00 -3.05 -7.12
N TYR A 140 -12.37 -2.15 -8.01
CA TYR A 140 -13.55 -2.31 -8.85
C TYR A 140 -13.44 -3.54 -9.76
N PHE A 141 -12.32 -3.74 -10.43
CA PHE A 141 -12.10 -4.94 -11.26
C PHE A 141 -12.08 -6.23 -10.45
N ALA A 142 -11.51 -6.24 -9.25
CA ALA A 142 -11.53 -7.40 -8.37
C ALA A 142 -12.96 -7.79 -7.95
N GLY A 143 -13.87 -6.82 -7.86
CA GLY A 143 -15.28 -7.04 -7.56
C GLY A 143 -16.05 -7.87 -8.59
N PHE A 144 -15.57 -7.99 -9.83
CA PHE A 144 -16.20 -8.87 -10.84
C PHE A 144 -15.94 -10.38 -10.59
N ARG A 145 -14.88 -10.72 -9.85
CA ARG A 145 -14.54 -12.10 -9.48
C ARG A 145 -14.04 -12.14 -8.03
N PRO A 146 -14.92 -11.90 -7.06
CA PRO A 146 -14.53 -11.75 -5.65
C PRO A 146 -14.25 -13.10 -4.97
N GLN A 147 -14.69 -14.22 -5.55
CA GLN A 147 -14.64 -15.52 -4.91
C GLN A 147 -13.18 -15.98 -4.71
N ALA A 148 -12.90 -16.53 -3.54
CA ALA A 148 -11.65 -17.21 -3.20
C ALA A 148 -11.67 -18.66 -3.73
N TYR A 149 -11.92 -18.83 -5.04
CA TYR A 149 -12.03 -20.12 -5.70
C TYR A 149 -10.98 -20.27 -6.82
N GLY A 150 -10.50 -21.49 -6.99
CA GLY A 150 -9.53 -21.87 -8.02
C GLY A 150 -8.08 -21.68 -7.59
N THR A 151 -7.21 -22.58 -8.01
CA THR A 151 -5.77 -22.63 -7.70
C THR A 151 -5.48 -22.50 -6.20
N GLU A 152 -4.63 -21.56 -5.81
CA GLU A 152 -4.19 -21.33 -4.43
C GLU A 152 -5.07 -20.35 -3.65
N LYS A 153 -6.08 -19.75 -4.27
CA LYS A 153 -6.88 -18.69 -3.63
C LYS A 153 -7.60 -19.15 -2.36
N PHE A 154 -8.14 -20.37 -2.36
CA PHE A 154 -8.81 -20.94 -1.18
C PHE A 154 -7.81 -21.19 -0.03
N MET A 155 -6.57 -21.55 -0.35
CA MET A 155 -5.50 -21.74 0.62
C MET A 155 -5.10 -20.39 1.23
N ASP A 156 -4.84 -19.39 0.40
CA ASP A 156 -4.47 -18.04 0.86
C ASP A 156 -5.56 -17.42 1.75
N TYR A 157 -6.83 -17.55 1.32
CA TYR A 157 -7.97 -17.11 2.11
C TYR A 157 -8.09 -17.88 3.42
N GLY A 158 -7.90 -19.20 3.37
CA GLY A 158 -7.92 -20.08 4.53
C GLY A 158 -6.83 -19.71 5.54
N PHE A 159 -5.60 -19.39 5.08
CA PHE A 159 -4.53 -18.91 5.95
C PHE A 159 -4.90 -17.59 6.64
N MET A 160 -5.53 -16.66 5.94
CA MET A 160 -6.01 -15.43 6.54
C MET A 160 -7.05 -15.71 7.63
N GLU A 161 -8.01 -16.60 7.38
CA GLU A 161 -9.03 -17.00 8.35
C GLU A 161 -8.43 -17.71 9.58
N ALA A 162 -7.45 -18.59 9.38
CA ALA A 162 -6.74 -19.25 10.46
C ALA A 162 -6.02 -18.23 11.35
N MET A 163 -5.30 -17.28 10.74
CA MET A 163 -4.59 -16.22 11.47
C MET A 163 -5.55 -15.23 12.17
N MET A 164 -6.72 -14.92 11.56
CA MET A 164 -7.71 -14.05 12.21
C MET A 164 -8.22 -14.63 13.53
N ARG A 165 -8.43 -15.94 13.58
CA ARG A 165 -8.91 -16.66 14.77
C ARG A 165 -7.80 -17.00 15.76
N SER A 166 -6.55 -16.99 15.33
CA SER A 166 -5.41 -17.36 16.17
C SER A 166 -4.95 -16.19 17.06
N THR A 167 -4.53 -16.55 18.27
CA THR A 167 -3.81 -15.65 19.18
C THR A 167 -2.30 -15.86 19.14
N THR A 168 -1.82 -16.81 18.34
CA THR A 168 -0.40 -17.13 18.16
C THR A 168 -0.02 -17.15 16.68
N LEU A 169 1.26 -16.94 16.39
CA LEU A 169 1.85 -17.12 15.08
C LEU A 169 3.06 -18.06 15.16
N PRO A 170 3.25 -18.96 14.18
CA PRO A 170 2.30 -19.30 13.11
C PRO A 170 0.97 -19.83 13.65
N ALA A 171 -0.12 -19.58 12.92
CA ALA A 171 -1.43 -20.12 13.26
C ALA A 171 -1.47 -21.64 13.04
N ARG A 172 -2.46 -22.34 13.63
CA ARG A 172 -2.68 -23.75 13.35
C ARG A 172 -2.98 -23.98 11.87
N ASP A 173 -2.44 -25.06 11.32
CA ASP A 173 -2.69 -25.46 9.94
C ASP A 173 -4.14 -25.89 9.75
N LEU A 174 -4.72 -25.61 8.58
CA LEU A 174 -6.11 -25.91 8.27
C LEU A 174 -6.33 -27.37 7.89
N TRP A 175 -5.31 -28.02 7.36
CA TRP A 175 -5.34 -29.39 6.85
C TRP A 175 -4.63 -30.38 7.79
N TYR A 176 -3.74 -29.89 8.63
CA TYR A 176 -3.00 -30.66 9.61
C TYR A 176 -3.15 -30.02 11.00
N SER A 177 -4.19 -30.41 11.72
CA SER A 177 -4.60 -29.78 12.98
C SER A 177 -3.56 -29.86 14.11
N GLU A 178 -2.62 -30.81 14.07
CA GLU A 178 -1.53 -30.93 15.04
C GLU A 178 -0.35 -30.02 14.76
N GLY A 179 -0.26 -29.49 13.53
CA GLY A 179 0.79 -28.61 13.06
C GLY A 179 0.41 -27.14 13.01
N THR A 180 1.37 -26.33 12.60
CA THR A 180 1.18 -24.91 12.33
C THR A 180 1.51 -24.62 10.86
N ILE A 181 0.97 -23.53 10.32
CA ILE A 181 1.25 -23.09 8.96
C ILE A 181 2.76 -22.84 8.83
N ASN A 182 3.44 -23.65 8.02
CA ASN A 182 4.88 -23.57 7.75
C ASN A 182 5.17 -23.26 6.26
N TYR A 183 4.20 -22.73 5.56
CA TYR A 183 4.29 -22.32 4.17
C TYR A 183 4.47 -20.78 4.07
N TYR A 184 4.59 -20.24 2.87
CA TYR A 184 4.75 -18.80 2.68
C TYR A 184 3.47 -18.03 3.05
N TYR A 185 3.30 -17.65 4.29
CA TYR A 185 2.13 -16.92 4.78
C TYR A 185 2.38 -15.42 5.04
N GLY A 186 3.58 -14.90 4.74
CA GLY A 186 3.95 -13.52 5.04
C GLY A 186 3.05 -12.47 4.39
N GLY A 187 2.64 -12.67 3.13
CA GLY A 187 1.71 -11.77 2.45
C GLY A 187 0.32 -11.78 3.08
N GLN A 188 -0.19 -12.97 3.37
CA GLN A 188 -1.48 -13.17 4.04
C GLN A 188 -1.45 -12.61 5.48
N TYR A 189 -0.31 -12.74 6.17
CA TYR A 189 -0.09 -12.12 7.47
C TYR A 189 -0.26 -10.60 7.43
N PHE A 190 0.39 -9.92 6.47
CA PHE A 190 0.25 -8.46 6.34
C PHE A 190 -1.20 -8.05 6.03
N ALA A 191 -1.92 -8.85 5.24
CA ALA A 191 -3.34 -8.62 5.00
C ALA A 191 -4.15 -8.74 6.30
N VAL A 192 -3.89 -9.78 7.11
CA VAL A 192 -4.55 -9.97 8.42
C VAL A 192 -4.17 -8.88 9.42
N PHE A 193 -2.90 -8.46 9.44
CA PHE A 193 -2.44 -7.34 10.27
C PHE A 193 -3.25 -6.06 9.97
N LEU A 194 -3.39 -5.68 8.71
CA LEU A 194 -4.19 -4.52 8.30
C LEU A 194 -5.69 -4.74 8.58
N THR A 195 -6.19 -5.96 8.41
CA THR A 195 -7.57 -6.33 8.74
C THR A 195 -7.85 -6.14 10.24
N LYS A 196 -6.94 -6.60 11.11
CA LYS A 196 -7.05 -6.38 12.56
C LYS A 196 -6.96 -4.91 12.96
N LEU A 197 -6.12 -4.11 12.28
CA LEU A 197 -6.01 -2.66 12.52
C LEU A 197 -7.28 -1.90 12.15
N THR A 198 -7.96 -2.32 11.08
CA THR A 198 -9.16 -1.65 10.55
C THR A 198 -10.46 -2.20 11.09
N GLY A 199 -10.44 -3.36 11.77
CA GLY A 199 -11.64 -4.07 12.18
C GLY A 199 -12.48 -4.58 11.02
N SER A 200 -11.91 -4.72 9.84
CA SER A 200 -12.57 -5.18 8.62
C SER A 200 -12.79 -6.69 8.63
N LYS A 201 -13.55 -7.20 7.65
CA LYS A 201 -13.80 -8.64 7.47
C LYS A 201 -12.84 -9.23 6.43
N VAL A 202 -12.41 -10.48 6.64
CA VAL A 202 -11.46 -11.18 5.75
C VAL A 202 -12.03 -11.34 4.34
N GLU A 203 -13.35 -11.55 4.20
CA GLU A 203 -14.02 -11.71 2.91
C GLU A 203 -13.79 -10.51 1.97
N LEU A 204 -13.68 -9.30 2.53
CA LEU A 204 -13.38 -8.09 1.77
C LEU A 204 -11.87 -7.88 1.64
N THR A 205 -11.13 -8.06 2.75
CA THR A 205 -9.72 -7.67 2.81
C THR A 205 -8.80 -8.63 2.07
N TYR A 206 -9.20 -9.87 1.83
CA TYR A 206 -8.52 -10.79 0.94
C TYR A 206 -8.32 -10.19 -0.48
N ASN A 207 -9.41 -9.70 -1.08
CA ASN A 207 -9.34 -9.04 -2.38
C ASN A 207 -8.69 -7.66 -2.29
N LEU A 208 -9.01 -6.91 -1.23
CA LEU A 208 -8.53 -5.55 -1.04
C LEU A 208 -7.01 -5.48 -0.89
N MET A 209 -6.39 -6.45 -0.20
CA MET A 209 -4.91 -6.50 -0.10
C MET A 209 -4.24 -6.64 -1.45
N ARG A 210 -4.75 -7.49 -2.35
CA ARG A 210 -4.20 -7.68 -3.69
C ARG A 210 -4.25 -6.39 -4.51
N THR A 211 -5.39 -5.69 -4.45
CA THR A 211 -5.59 -4.42 -5.17
C THR A 211 -4.79 -3.27 -4.56
N PHE A 212 -4.59 -3.30 -3.25
CA PHE A 212 -3.72 -2.38 -2.52
C PHE A 212 -2.25 -2.53 -2.93
N VAL A 213 -1.75 -3.76 -3.01
CA VAL A 213 -0.40 -4.04 -3.52
C VAL A 213 -0.26 -3.63 -4.98
N ALA A 214 -1.28 -3.89 -5.82
CA ALA A 214 -1.28 -3.48 -7.23
C ALA A 214 -1.23 -1.94 -7.38
N ALA A 215 -1.89 -1.19 -6.50
CA ALA A 215 -1.78 0.26 -6.50
C ALA A 215 -0.37 0.74 -6.12
N PHE A 216 0.29 0.10 -5.15
CA PHE A 216 1.70 0.39 -4.84
C PHE A 216 2.64 -0.01 -5.98
N ALA A 217 2.36 -1.10 -6.70
CA ALA A 217 3.13 -1.49 -7.87
C ALA A 217 3.10 -0.44 -8.99
N PHE A 218 2.13 0.48 -8.99
CA PHE A 218 2.14 1.65 -9.86
C PHE A 218 2.86 2.85 -9.24
N VAL A 219 2.48 3.25 -8.01
CA VAL A 219 2.92 4.55 -7.48
C VAL A 219 4.37 4.57 -7.00
N LEU A 220 4.93 3.43 -6.57
CA LEU A 220 6.34 3.38 -6.14
C LEU A 220 7.30 3.55 -7.32
N PRO A 221 7.17 2.81 -8.44
CA PRO A 221 7.97 3.07 -9.64
C PRO A 221 7.73 4.47 -10.21
N PHE A 222 6.48 4.97 -10.16
CA PHE A 222 6.17 6.34 -10.57
C PHE A 222 7.01 7.36 -9.79
N SER A 223 6.97 7.33 -8.44
CA SER A 223 7.70 8.28 -7.60
C SER A 223 9.21 8.16 -7.82
N LEU A 224 9.75 6.92 -7.87
CA LEU A 224 11.18 6.67 -8.06
C LEU A 224 11.68 7.22 -9.41
N VAL A 225 11.06 6.80 -10.52
CA VAL A 225 11.52 7.19 -11.88
C VAL A 225 11.26 8.67 -12.16
N ARG A 226 10.17 9.22 -11.61
CA ARG A 226 9.93 10.66 -11.63
C ARG A 226 11.09 11.41 -10.97
N GLN A 227 11.53 10.99 -9.76
CA GLN A 227 12.65 11.62 -9.07
C GLN A 227 13.96 11.48 -9.85
N MET A 228 14.28 10.27 -10.34
CA MET A 228 15.47 10.04 -11.18
C MET A 228 15.48 10.97 -12.40
N SER A 229 14.32 11.18 -13.02
CA SER A 229 14.18 12.08 -14.18
C SER A 229 14.39 13.54 -13.79
N VAL A 230 13.90 13.97 -12.61
CA VAL A 230 14.15 15.31 -12.07
C VAL A 230 15.65 15.52 -11.86
N ASP A 231 16.33 14.57 -11.23
CA ASP A 231 17.77 14.66 -10.96
C ASP A 231 18.60 14.68 -12.23
N ARG A 232 18.24 13.88 -13.25
CA ARG A 232 18.91 13.85 -14.56
C ARG A 232 18.75 15.15 -15.31
N LEU A 233 17.59 15.81 -15.20
CA LEU A 233 17.24 17.01 -15.94
C LEU A 233 17.46 18.31 -15.14
N LYS A 234 18.17 18.24 -14.01
CA LYS A 234 18.50 19.42 -13.17
C LYS A 234 19.06 20.55 -14.04
N GLY A 235 18.45 21.75 -13.92
CA GLY A 235 18.83 22.94 -14.68
C GLY A 235 18.22 23.07 -16.09
N SER A 236 17.59 22.01 -16.65
CA SER A 236 16.98 22.03 -17.99
C SER A 236 15.45 21.88 -18.00
N LEU A 237 14.81 21.87 -16.83
CA LEU A 237 13.34 21.70 -16.68
C LEU A 237 12.58 22.99 -17.02
N THR A 238 12.60 23.42 -18.27
CA THR A 238 11.90 24.61 -18.76
C THR A 238 10.89 24.23 -19.86
N GLY A 239 9.83 25.02 -20.01
CA GLY A 239 8.82 24.82 -21.06
C GLY A 239 8.24 23.40 -21.04
N LYS A 240 8.21 22.74 -22.21
CA LYS A 240 7.69 21.37 -22.39
C LYS A 240 8.45 20.29 -21.59
N LYS A 241 9.72 20.53 -21.24
CA LYS A 241 10.52 19.56 -20.47
C LYS A 241 10.04 19.38 -19.02
N ARG A 242 9.22 20.30 -18.49
CA ARG A 242 8.62 20.18 -17.16
C ARG A 242 7.73 18.95 -16.98
N CYS A 243 7.12 18.45 -18.05
CA CYS A 243 6.25 17.27 -17.99
C CYS A 243 7.03 15.95 -18.06
N VAL A 244 8.30 15.97 -18.51
CA VAL A 244 9.09 14.74 -18.72
C VAL A 244 9.18 13.86 -17.47
N PRO A 245 9.46 14.38 -16.27
CA PRO A 245 9.51 13.53 -15.07
C PRO A 245 8.18 12.82 -14.76
N ALA A 246 7.07 13.53 -14.92
CA ALA A 246 5.75 12.94 -14.69
C ALA A 246 5.42 11.86 -15.72
N VAL A 247 5.71 12.10 -16.99
CA VAL A 247 5.51 11.12 -18.08
C VAL A 247 6.39 9.89 -17.89
N ALA A 248 7.67 10.07 -17.57
CA ALA A 248 8.58 8.96 -17.27
C ALA A 248 8.09 8.11 -16.08
N GLY A 249 7.63 8.77 -15.01
CA GLY A 249 7.03 8.10 -13.86
C GLY A 249 5.78 7.30 -14.24
N ILE A 250 4.86 7.87 -15.04
CA ILE A 250 3.65 7.17 -15.50
C ILE A 250 4.03 5.94 -16.33
N ILE A 251 4.97 6.07 -17.26
CA ILE A 251 5.44 4.93 -18.09
C ILE A 251 6.01 3.84 -17.17
N ALA A 252 6.84 4.18 -16.19
CA ALA A 252 7.41 3.22 -15.27
C ALA A 252 6.33 2.52 -14.42
N GLY A 253 5.38 3.28 -13.87
CA GLY A 253 4.24 2.74 -13.12
C GLY A 253 3.40 1.77 -13.96
N LEU A 254 3.06 2.13 -15.19
CA LEU A 254 2.32 1.26 -16.11
C LEU A 254 3.13 0.02 -16.50
N SER A 255 4.44 0.18 -16.74
CA SER A 255 5.31 -0.95 -17.10
C SER A 255 5.37 -2.00 -16.00
N VAL A 256 5.45 -1.60 -14.74
CA VAL A 256 5.50 -2.54 -13.61
C VAL A 256 4.12 -3.11 -13.30
N SER A 257 3.09 -2.27 -13.23
CA SER A 257 1.76 -2.68 -12.73
C SER A 257 0.91 -3.41 -13.78
N ILE A 258 1.14 -3.19 -15.08
CA ILE A 258 0.34 -3.75 -16.17
C ILE A 258 1.21 -4.57 -17.12
N ALA A 259 2.26 -3.98 -17.68
CA ALA A 259 3.07 -4.62 -18.73
C ALA A 259 3.94 -5.76 -18.18
N GLY A 260 4.28 -5.77 -16.89
CA GLY A 260 5.04 -6.85 -16.25
C GLY A 260 4.39 -8.24 -16.37
N ASN A 261 3.07 -8.29 -16.57
CA ASN A 261 2.32 -9.54 -16.76
C ASN A 261 2.11 -9.91 -18.25
N MET A 262 2.56 -9.09 -19.20
CA MET A 262 2.37 -9.36 -20.64
C MET A 262 3.02 -10.67 -21.11
N PRO A 263 4.22 -11.08 -20.64
CA PRO A 263 4.79 -12.37 -21.02
C PRO A 263 3.88 -13.55 -20.69
N VAL A 264 3.24 -13.51 -19.51
CA VAL A 264 2.29 -14.56 -19.09
C VAL A 264 1.04 -14.57 -19.99
N SER A 265 0.48 -13.40 -20.30
CA SER A 265 -0.66 -13.28 -21.21
C SER A 265 -0.30 -13.77 -22.61
N TYR A 266 0.90 -13.46 -23.12
CA TYR A 266 1.38 -13.91 -24.42
C TYR A 266 1.54 -15.43 -24.46
N THR A 267 2.17 -16.04 -23.45
CA THR A 267 2.32 -17.51 -23.37
C THR A 267 0.98 -18.21 -23.22
N HIS A 268 0.02 -17.65 -22.49
CA HIS A 268 -1.32 -18.23 -22.40
C HIS A 268 -2.13 -18.12 -23.70
N LEU A 269 -1.89 -17.10 -24.53
CA LEU A 269 -2.51 -16.98 -25.84
C LEU A 269 -1.91 -17.97 -26.86
N THR A 270 -0.67 -18.39 -26.69
CA THR A 270 0.02 -19.34 -27.58
C THR A 270 -0.11 -20.79 -27.14
N LEU A 271 -0.42 -21.09 -25.88
CA LEU A 271 -0.58 -22.44 -25.33
C LEU A 271 -1.74 -23.26 -25.93
N PRO A 272 -2.88 -22.71 -26.41
CA PRO A 272 -3.92 -23.50 -27.06
C PRO A 272 -3.46 -24.21 -28.35
N THR A 273 -2.36 -23.77 -28.96
CA THR A 273 -1.81 -24.38 -30.18
C THR A 273 -0.89 -25.58 -29.92
N ILE A 274 -0.56 -25.88 -28.66
CA ILE A 274 0.37 -26.97 -28.27
C ILE A 274 -0.39 -28.11 -27.56
N ARG A 275 -1.71 -28.13 -27.56
CA ARG A 275 -2.45 -29.33 -27.15
C ARG A 275 -2.57 -30.26 -28.34
N LEU A 276 -1.54 -31.05 -28.55
CA LEU A 276 -1.59 -32.35 -29.22
C LEU A 276 -1.60 -33.45 -28.18
#